data_78fabe22c98ecdaaf6a390044e244dfb
#
_entry.id   78fabe22c98ecdaaf6a390044e244dfb
#
_cell.length_a   1.000
_cell.length_b   1.000
_cell.length_c   1.000
_cell.angle_alpha   90.00
_cell.angle_beta   90.00
_cell.angle_gamma   90.00
#
_symmetry.space_group_name_H-M   'P 1'
#
loop_
_entity.id
_entity.type
_entity.pdbx_description
1 polymer ?
#
loop_
_entity_poly.entity_id
_entity_poly.type
_entity_poly.pdbx_seq_one_letter_code
_entity_poly.pdbx_strand_id
1 'polypeptide(L)'
;MIGISSLSLLFTLVIVLTYSSALNQLIKQKQISEIKTDFINNMTHEFKTPIATINLALDAIKNPKIIDDKEKVQRYLQMIKEENKRMHAQVENVLRISKLEKNELDISKEPRDVNEIIEDAIEHVSLIVEDREGIVHQHFNAQRNTILLNEVHFTNVLVNILDNAIKYSPAAPIIDVFTENIKDFIVIKIQDQGAGMSKVAQKRVFEKFYREHTGDLHNVKGHGLGLSYVKQIVEDHN
;
A
#
# COMPACT_ATOMS: atom_id res chain seq x y z
N MET A 1 -28.67 -29.51 -45.22
CA MET A 1 -27.81 -28.33 -45.41
C MET A 1 -27.83 -27.37 -44.22
N ILE A 2 -28.97 -27.05 -43.63
CA ILE A 2 -29.09 -26.10 -42.48
C ILE A 2 -28.27 -26.53 -41.27
N GLY A 3 -28.18 -27.85 -40.97
CA GLY A 3 -27.42 -28.34 -39.81
C GLY A 3 -25.88 -28.19 -39.91
N ILE A 4 -25.34 -28.30 -41.13
CA ILE A 4 -23.88 -28.18 -41.35
C ILE A 4 -23.45 -26.72 -41.28
N SER A 5 -24.25 -25.80 -41.81
CA SER A 5 -23.98 -24.37 -41.74
C SER A 5 -24.11 -23.82 -40.30
N SER A 6 -25.07 -24.31 -39.51
CA SER A 6 -25.18 -23.92 -38.09
C SER A 6 -24.03 -24.46 -37.24
N LEU A 7 -23.55 -25.67 -37.49
CA LEU A 7 -22.39 -26.26 -36.82
C LEU A 7 -21.10 -25.50 -37.16
N SER A 8 -20.90 -25.13 -38.41
CA SER A 8 -19.76 -24.31 -38.86
C SER A 8 -19.75 -22.93 -38.17
N LEU A 9 -20.93 -22.31 -38.07
CA LEU A 9 -21.08 -21.00 -37.45
C LEU A 9 -20.81 -21.06 -35.93
N LEU A 10 -21.26 -22.12 -35.27
CA LEU A 10 -20.94 -22.38 -33.85
C LEU A 10 -19.45 -22.58 -33.65
N PHE A 11 -18.80 -23.35 -34.53
CA PHE A 11 -17.36 -23.61 -34.43
C PHE A 11 -16.51 -22.34 -34.61
N THR A 12 -16.85 -21.51 -35.60
CA THR A 12 -16.18 -20.21 -35.78
C THR A 12 -16.43 -19.28 -34.62
N LEU A 13 -17.60 -19.23 -34.00
CA LEU A 13 -17.88 -18.44 -32.81
C LEU A 13 -17.00 -18.88 -31.64
N VAL A 14 -16.87 -20.18 -31.41
CA VAL A 14 -16.00 -20.73 -30.31
C VAL A 14 -14.55 -20.35 -30.55
N ILE A 15 -14.05 -20.44 -31.79
CA ILE A 15 -12.70 -20.03 -32.15
C ILE A 15 -12.48 -18.55 -31.85
N VAL A 16 -13.41 -17.69 -32.27
CA VAL A 16 -13.29 -16.22 -32.02
C VAL A 16 -13.31 -15.89 -30.53
N LEU A 17 -14.17 -16.54 -29.74
CA LEU A 17 -14.25 -16.33 -28.30
C LEU A 17 -12.97 -16.81 -27.58
N THR A 18 -12.45 -17.99 -27.96
CA THR A 18 -11.21 -18.52 -27.37
C THR A 18 -9.99 -17.66 -27.72
N TYR A 19 -9.91 -17.22 -28.99
CA TYR A 19 -8.84 -16.32 -29.43
C TYR A 19 -8.90 -14.96 -28.74
N SER A 20 -10.09 -14.37 -28.62
CA SER A 20 -10.30 -13.11 -27.91
C SER A 20 -9.94 -13.24 -26.43
N SER A 21 -10.32 -14.35 -25.79
CA SER A 21 -9.95 -14.64 -24.41
C SER A 21 -8.43 -14.78 -24.23
N ALA A 22 -7.78 -15.51 -25.12
CA ALA A 22 -6.32 -15.70 -25.11
C ALA A 22 -5.57 -14.36 -25.32
N LEU A 23 -6.02 -13.53 -26.26
CA LEU A 23 -5.45 -12.20 -26.48
C LEU A 23 -5.58 -11.31 -25.23
N ASN A 24 -6.76 -11.28 -24.60
CA ASN A 24 -6.98 -10.50 -23.39
C ASN A 24 -6.07 -11.00 -22.24
N GLN A 25 -5.86 -12.30 -22.15
CA GLN A 25 -4.97 -12.90 -21.15
C GLN A 25 -3.51 -12.53 -21.40
N LEU A 26 -3.04 -12.55 -22.65
CA LEU A 26 -1.69 -12.13 -23.03
C LEU A 26 -1.45 -10.63 -22.75
N ILE A 27 -2.43 -9.77 -23.06
CA ILE A 27 -2.35 -8.34 -22.78
C ILE A 27 -2.25 -8.10 -21.27
N LYS A 28 -3.06 -8.78 -20.46
CA LYS A 28 -2.97 -8.70 -18.99
C LYS A 28 -1.63 -9.18 -18.48
N GLN A 29 -1.11 -10.31 -18.97
CA GLN A 29 0.21 -10.80 -18.56
C GLN A 29 1.32 -9.82 -18.92
N LYS A 30 1.28 -9.22 -20.12
CA LYS A 30 2.24 -8.19 -20.52
C LYS A 30 2.18 -6.99 -19.58
N GLN A 31 0.99 -6.48 -19.29
CA GLN A 31 0.81 -5.35 -18.34
C GLN A 31 1.36 -5.68 -16.95
N ILE A 32 1.08 -6.86 -16.43
CA ILE A 32 1.61 -7.31 -15.13
C ILE A 32 3.14 -7.38 -15.15
N SER A 33 3.72 -7.91 -16.26
CA SER A 33 5.17 -8.00 -16.42
C SER A 33 5.82 -6.62 -16.47
N GLU A 34 5.25 -5.67 -17.22
CA GLU A 34 5.73 -4.29 -17.29
C GLU A 34 5.68 -3.61 -15.91
N ILE A 35 4.53 -3.70 -15.22
CA ILE A 35 4.37 -3.14 -13.88
C ILE A 35 5.35 -3.76 -12.87
N LYS A 36 5.61 -5.08 -12.96
CA LYS A 36 6.59 -5.78 -12.11
C LYS A 36 8.02 -5.30 -12.39
N THR A 37 8.36 -5.04 -13.65
CA THR A 37 9.65 -4.48 -14.03
C THR A 37 9.83 -3.06 -13.49
N ASP A 38 8.82 -2.23 -13.61
CA ASP A 38 8.82 -0.87 -13.05
C ASP A 38 8.94 -0.87 -11.52
N PHE A 39 8.28 -1.83 -10.86
CA PHE A 39 8.43 -2.02 -9.42
C PHE A 39 9.87 -2.36 -9.03
N ILE A 40 10.50 -3.31 -9.71
CA ILE A 40 11.90 -3.70 -9.45
C ILE A 40 12.85 -2.52 -9.68
N ASN A 41 12.65 -1.75 -10.75
CA ASN A 41 13.44 -0.57 -11.07
C ASN A 41 13.28 0.50 -9.97
N ASN A 42 12.05 0.78 -9.58
CA ASN A 42 11.75 1.75 -8.51
C ASN A 42 12.35 1.31 -7.17
N MET A 43 12.23 0.02 -6.81
CA MET A 43 12.86 -0.54 -5.61
C MET A 43 14.36 -0.38 -5.63
N THR A 44 14.99 -0.66 -6.78
CA THR A 44 16.43 -0.49 -6.96
C THR A 44 16.85 0.96 -6.70
N HIS A 45 16.10 1.92 -7.21
CA HIS A 45 16.35 3.34 -6.97
C HIS A 45 16.12 3.73 -5.49
N GLU A 46 15.05 3.24 -4.88
CA GLU A 46 14.72 3.49 -3.46
C GLU A 46 15.78 2.91 -2.50
N PHE A 47 16.42 1.79 -2.83
CA PHE A 47 17.57 1.26 -2.06
C PHE A 47 18.87 2.00 -2.32
N LYS A 48 19.09 2.48 -3.53
CA LYS A 48 20.34 3.15 -3.90
C LYS A 48 20.55 4.46 -3.14
N THR A 49 19.48 5.21 -2.90
CA THR A 49 19.53 6.50 -2.20
C THR A 49 19.99 6.36 -0.74
N PRO A 50 19.37 5.54 0.13
CA PRO A 50 19.85 5.38 1.50
C PRO A 50 21.26 4.79 1.59
N ILE A 51 21.62 3.86 0.69
CA ILE A 51 22.99 3.31 0.63
C ILE A 51 23.99 4.43 0.32
N ALA A 52 23.69 5.31 -0.63
CA ALA A 52 24.58 6.44 -0.95
C ALA A 52 24.69 7.42 0.24
N THR A 53 23.59 7.71 0.93
CA THR A 53 23.59 8.57 2.13
C THR A 53 24.41 7.97 3.25
N ILE A 54 24.29 6.66 3.51
CA ILE A 54 25.10 5.95 4.51
C ILE A 54 26.59 6.04 4.15
N ASN A 55 26.95 5.78 2.89
CA ASN A 55 28.34 5.86 2.45
C ASN A 55 28.91 7.28 2.59
N LEU A 56 28.16 8.32 2.22
CA LEU A 56 28.55 9.71 2.40
C LEU A 56 28.76 10.05 3.89
N ALA A 57 27.88 9.59 4.78
CA ALA A 57 28.00 9.80 6.21
C ALA A 57 29.25 9.10 6.79
N LEU A 58 29.53 7.85 6.35
CA LEU A 58 30.72 7.10 6.74
C LEU A 58 32.01 7.77 6.26
N ASP A 59 32.03 8.29 5.03
CA ASP A 59 33.20 8.98 4.48
C ASP A 59 33.42 10.33 5.20
N ALA A 60 32.33 11.02 5.55
CA ALA A 60 32.41 12.25 6.35
C ALA A 60 33.02 11.99 7.77
N ILE A 61 32.60 10.91 8.44
CA ILE A 61 33.15 10.54 9.76
C ILE A 61 34.64 10.24 9.70
N LYS A 62 35.13 9.66 8.59
CA LYS A 62 36.57 9.37 8.38
C LYS A 62 37.43 10.61 8.18
N ASN A 63 36.81 11.76 7.90
CA ASN A 63 37.56 13.00 7.68
C ASN A 63 38.23 13.48 8.98
N PRO A 64 39.56 13.76 9.02
CA PRO A 64 40.25 14.21 10.21
C PRO A 64 39.68 15.47 10.88
N LYS A 65 39.00 16.33 10.08
CA LYS A 65 38.35 17.55 10.61
C LYS A 65 37.00 17.28 11.29
N ILE A 66 36.45 16.09 11.15
CA ILE A 66 35.15 15.73 11.70
C ILE A 66 35.26 14.68 12.77
N ILE A 67 36.22 13.77 12.70
CA ILE A 67 36.38 12.65 13.64
C ILE A 67 36.58 13.09 15.09
N ASP A 68 37.18 14.24 15.29
CA ASP A 68 37.42 14.83 16.65
C ASP A 68 36.23 15.67 17.15
N ASP A 69 35.24 15.95 16.28
CA ASP A 69 34.06 16.72 16.60
C ASP A 69 32.90 15.75 16.96
N LYS A 70 32.72 15.51 18.26
CA LYS A 70 31.71 14.57 18.79
C LYS A 70 30.29 14.87 18.30
N GLU A 71 29.92 16.14 18.21
CA GLU A 71 28.54 16.52 17.78
C GLU A 71 28.31 16.16 16.32
N LYS A 72 29.27 16.46 15.44
CA LYS A 72 29.17 16.11 14.03
C LYS A 72 29.17 14.60 13.83
N VAL A 73 30.06 13.87 14.50
CA VAL A 73 30.08 12.41 14.46
C VAL A 73 28.73 11.84 14.91
N GLN A 74 28.17 12.33 16.01
CA GLN A 74 26.88 11.86 16.50
C GLN A 74 25.75 12.12 15.50
N ARG A 75 25.76 13.28 14.84
CA ARG A 75 24.79 13.63 13.78
C ARG A 75 24.88 12.66 12.60
N TYR A 76 26.07 12.32 12.12
CA TYR A 76 26.25 11.37 11.03
C TYR A 76 25.86 9.94 11.44
N LEU A 77 26.17 9.51 12.65
CA LEU A 77 25.74 8.23 13.19
C LEU A 77 24.21 8.14 13.28
N GLN A 78 23.54 9.22 13.69
CA GLN A 78 22.09 9.28 13.71
C GLN A 78 21.51 9.17 12.29
N MET A 79 22.09 9.86 11.32
CA MET A 79 21.70 9.77 9.90
C MET A 79 21.83 8.32 9.37
N ILE A 80 22.94 7.64 9.67
CA ILE A 80 23.14 6.23 9.31
C ILE A 80 22.06 5.35 9.95
N LYS A 81 21.75 5.56 11.22
CA LYS A 81 20.72 4.79 11.94
C LYS A 81 19.34 4.98 11.34
N GLU A 82 18.98 6.19 10.96
CA GLU A 82 17.69 6.51 10.33
C GLU A 82 17.57 5.86 8.94
N GLU A 83 18.59 5.96 8.11
CA GLU A 83 18.58 5.32 6.79
C GLU A 83 18.58 3.79 6.87
N ASN A 84 19.27 3.20 7.85
CA ASN A 84 19.22 1.76 8.10
C ASN A 84 17.81 1.32 8.53
N LYS A 85 17.15 2.06 9.43
CA LYS A 85 15.75 1.80 9.83
C LYS A 85 14.80 1.88 8.64
N ARG A 86 15.01 2.88 7.77
CA ARG A 86 14.25 3.05 6.53
C ARG A 86 14.42 1.85 5.58
N MET A 87 15.67 1.41 5.37
CA MET A 87 15.96 0.23 4.53
C MET A 87 15.31 -1.04 5.08
N HIS A 88 15.37 -1.23 6.41
CA HIS A 88 14.72 -2.39 7.03
C HIS A 88 13.21 -2.39 6.77
N ALA A 89 12.53 -1.27 6.93
CA ALA A 89 11.10 -1.15 6.64
C ALA A 89 10.78 -1.45 5.16
N GLN A 90 11.67 -1.04 4.23
CA GLN A 90 11.52 -1.36 2.80
C GLN A 90 11.66 -2.86 2.53
N VAL A 91 12.64 -3.53 3.15
CA VAL A 91 12.83 -4.99 3.01
C VAL A 91 11.60 -5.73 3.56
N GLU A 92 11.11 -5.37 4.72
CA GLU A 92 9.90 -5.97 5.31
C GLU A 92 8.67 -5.80 4.38
N ASN A 93 8.54 -4.64 3.75
CA ASN A 93 7.48 -4.41 2.77
C ASN A 93 7.60 -5.36 1.56
N VAL A 94 8.82 -5.55 1.01
CA VAL A 94 9.05 -6.48 -0.12
C VAL A 94 8.77 -7.93 0.29
N LEU A 95 9.20 -8.35 1.47
CA LEU A 95 8.95 -9.70 1.99
C LEU A 95 7.45 -9.95 2.20
N ARG A 96 6.73 -8.96 2.75
CA ARG A 96 5.27 -9.03 2.91
C ARG A 96 4.56 -9.22 1.57
N ILE A 97 5.02 -8.52 0.52
CA ILE A 97 4.51 -8.67 -0.83
C ILE A 97 4.75 -10.08 -1.37
N SER A 98 5.95 -10.62 -1.18
CA SER A 98 6.28 -11.97 -1.62
C SER A 98 5.38 -13.02 -0.95
N LYS A 99 5.11 -12.88 0.35
CA LYS A 99 4.18 -13.73 1.08
C LYS A 99 2.74 -13.61 0.56
N LEU A 100 2.31 -12.38 0.24
CA LEU A 100 1.01 -12.12 -0.41
C LEU A 100 0.87 -12.79 -1.78
N GLU A 101 1.92 -12.74 -2.60
CA GLU A 101 1.91 -13.38 -3.92
C GLU A 101 1.75 -14.89 -3.84
N LYS A 102 2.30 -15.51 -2.79
CA LYS A 102 2.28 -16.96 -2.58
C LYS A 102 1.07 -17.46 -1.79
N ASN A 103 0.16 -16.57 -1.34
CA ASN A 103 -0.90 -16.90 -0.38
C ASN A 103 -0.37 -17.58 0.92
N GLU A 104 0.85 -17.22 1.34
CA GLU A 104 1.52 -17.77 2.52
C GLU A 104 1.33 -16.88 3.77
N LEU A 105 0.33 -15.99 3.78
CA LEU A 105 0.00 -15.24 4.98
C LEU A 105 -0.72 -16.16 5.96
N ASP A 106 -0.17 -16.26 7.15
CA ASP A 106 -0.88 -16.88 8.27
C ASP A 106 -1.92 -15.89 8.81
N ILE A 107 -3.18 -16.09 8.42
CA ILE A 107 -4.31 -15.25 8.84
C ILE A 107 -5.10 -16.02 9.91
N SER A 108 -4.46 -16.33 11.02
CA SER A 108 -5.20 -16.77 12.20
C SER A 108 -6.05 -15.62 12.73
N LYS A 109 -7.37 -15.84 12.87
CA LYS A 109 -8.33 -14.84 13.31
C LYS A 109 -8.74 -15.10 14.74
N GLU A 110 -8.79 -14.02 15.53
CA GLU A 110 -9.27 -14.04 16.91
C GLU A 110 -10.35 -12.98 17.12
N PRO A 111 -11.25 -13.14 18.12
CA PRO A 111 -12.20 -12.07 18.46
C PRO A 111 -11.45 -10.84 18.95
N ARG A 112 -11.62 -9.70 18.27
CA ARG A 112 -11.01 -8.41 18.60
C ARG A 112 -12.00 -7.28 18.49
N ASP A 113 -11.80 -6.26 19.30
CA ASP A 113 -12.55 -5.00 19.20
C ASP A 113 -11.98 -4.16 18.06
N VAL A 114 -12.84 -3.83 17.09
CA VAL A 114 -12.45 -3.03 15.91
C VAL A 114 -12.07 -1.61 16.29
N ASN A 115 -12.71 -1.04 17.31
CA ASN A 115 -12.43 0.33 17.72
C ASN A 115 -11.03 0.44 18.33
N GLU A 116 -10.61 -0.53 19.16
CA GLU A 116 -9.25 -0.59 19.71
C GLU A 116 -8.21 -0.67 18.57
N ILE A 117 -8.44 -1.50 17.56
CA ILE A 117 -7.53 -1.62 16.42
C ILE A 117 -7.46 -0.34 15.58
N ILE A 118 -8.58 0.39 15.46
CA ILE A 118 -8.58 1.69 14.78
C ILE A 118 -7.78 2.71 15.59
N GLU A 119 -7.94 2.74 16.92
CA GLU A 119 -7.17 3.62 17.80
C GLU A 119 -5.67 3.35 17.71
N ASP A 120 -5.25 2.08 17.73
CA ASP A 120 -3.86 1.67 17.53
C ASP A 120 -3.31 2.14 16.17
N ALA A 121 -4.11 1.97 15.11
CA ALA A 121 -3.70 2.41 13.78
C ALA A 121 -3.56 3.94 13.69
N ILE A 122 -4.43 4.69 14.37
CA ILE A 122 -4.35 6.16 14.44
C ILE A 122 -3.11 6.57 15.23
N GLU A 123 -2.79 5.89 16.34
CA GLU A 123 -1.58 6.15 17.11
C GLU A 123 -0.32 5.95 16.26
N HIS A 124 -0.28 4.93 15.41
CA HIS A 124 0.86 4.70 14.50
C HIS A 124 1.13 5.86 13.54
N VAL A 125 0.14 6.63 13.16
CA VAL A 125 0.28 7.76 12.24
C VAL A 125 0.24 9.12 12.93
N SER A 126 0.00 9.18 14.24
CA SER A 126 -0.23 10.40 15.00
C SER A 126 0.87 11.44 14.81
N LEU A 127 2.13 11.04 14.97
CA LEU A 127 3.28 11.93 14.81
C LEU A 127 3.35 12.56 13.41
N ILE A 128 3.01 11.80 12.36
CA ILE A 128 3.04 12.31 10.98
C ILE A 128 1.88 13.28 10.76
N VAL A 129 0.73 13.01 11.38
CA VAL A 129 -0.44 13.91 11.33
C VAL A 129 -0.12 15.22 12.05
N GLU A 130 0.46 15.15 13.25
CA GLU A 130 0.88 16.31 14.04
C GLU A 130 1.94 17.14 13.31
N ASP A 131 2.98 16.53 12.75
CA ASP A 131 4.02 17.22 11.97
C ASP A 131 3.45 18.01 10.77
N ARG A 132 2.28 17.59 10.27
CA ARG A 132 1.56 18.24 9.19
C ARG A 132 0.42 19.13 9.65
N GLU A 133 0.34 19.41 10.96
CA GLU A 133 -0.75 20.21 11.58
C GLU A 133 -2.15 19.64 11.25
N GLY A 134 -2.24 18.31 11.07
CA GLY A 134 -3.46 17.61 10.71
C GLY A 134 -4.29 17.18 11.92
N ILE A 135 -5.44 16.57 11.63
CA ILE A 135 -6.35 16.06 12.65
C ILE A 135 -7.06 14.79 12.17
N VAL A 136 -7.28 13.84 13.09
CA VAL A 136 -8.09 12.64 12.86
C VAL A 136 -9.28 12.68 13.81
N HIS A 137 -10.49 12.70 13.25
CA HIS A 137 -11.74 12.60 14.01
C HIS A 137 -12.24 11.16 14.02
N GLN A 138 -12.70 10.70 15.19
CA GLN A 138 -13.21 9.36 15.40
C GLN A 138 -14.72 9.40 15.69
N HIS A 139 -15.50 8.60 14.95
CA HIS A 139 -16.94 8.53 15.02
C HIS A 139 -17.38 7.06 15.14
N PHE A 140 -17.25 6.48 16.33
CA PHE A 140 -17.52 5.07 16.59
C PHE A 140 -18.99 4.83 16.93
N ASN A 141 -19.77 4.48 15.91
CA ASN A 141 -21.21 4.25 16.04
C ASN A 141 -21.60 2.76 16.01
N ALA A 142 -20.64 1.85 15.76
CA ALA A 142 -20.89 0.42 15.78
C ALA A 142 -21.10 -0.08 17.21
N GLN A 143 -22.28 -0.64 17.51
CA GLN A 143 -22.58 -1.22 18.82
C GLN A 143 -22.03 -2.64 18.98
N ARG A 144 -21.99 -3.42 17.88
CA ARG A 144 -21.35 -4.73 17.80
C ARG A 144 -19.99 -4.54 17.14
N ASN A 145 -18.95 -4.32 17.95
CA ASN A 145 -17.62 -3.95 17.50
C ASN A 145 -16.60 -5.10 17.55
N THR A 146 -16.98 -6.26 18.12
CA THR A 146 -16.12 -7.44 18.18
C THR A 146 -16.32 -8.32 16.95
N ILE A 147 -15.24 -8.59 16.20
CA ILE A 147 -15.24 -9.49 15.03
C ILE A 147 -14.04 -10.41 15.06
N LEU A 148 -14.10 -11.49 14.29
CA LEU A 148 -12.96 -12.39 14.08
C LEU A 148 -12.01 -11.78 13.07
N LEU A 149 -10.84 -11.36 13.52
CA LEU A 149 -9.81 -10.79 12.65
C LEU A 149 -8.39 -11.11 13.15
N ASN A 150 -7.43 -10.96 12.23
CA ASN A 150 -6.01 -10.95 12.60
C ASN A 150 -5.60 -9.52 12.90
N GLU A 151 -5.27 -9.23 14.17
CA GLU A 151 -4.93 -7.89 14.66
C GLU A 151 -3.82 -7.23 13.84
N VAL A 152 -2.70 -7.93 13.66
CA VAL A 152 -1.51 -7.40 12.96
C VAL A 152 -1.85 -7.02 11.51
N HIS A 153 -2.55 -7.90 10.81
CA HIS A 153 -2.90 -7.65 9.42
C HIS A 153 -3.95 -6.53 9.29
N PHE A 154 -4.91 -6.49 10.21
CA PHE A 154 -5.98 -5.51 10.15
C PHE A 154 -5.51 -4.10 10.56
N THR A 155 -4.65 -3.99 11.59
CA THR A 155 -3.96 -2.72 11.92
C THR A 155 -3.16 -2.20 10.71
N ASN A 156 -2.43 -3.09 10.03
CA ASN A 156 -1.69 -2.71 8.82
C ASN A 156 -2.61 -2.25 7.67
N VAL A 157 -3.82 -2.81 7.54
CA VAL A 157 -4.85 -2.34 6.57
C VAL A 157 -5.21 -0.89 6.86
N LEU A 158 -5.54 -0.60 8.11
CA LEU A 158 -5.92 0.76 8.53
C LEU A 158 -4.78 1.75 8.37
N VAL A 159 -3.57 1.40 8.82
CA VAL A 159 -2.37 2.23 8.64
C VAL A 159 -2.10 2.52 7.16
N ASN A 160 -2.26 1.54 6.25
CA ASN A 160 -2.07 1.78 4.82
C ASN A 160 -3.09 2.79 4.26
N ILE A 161 -4.34 2.75 4.72
CA ILE A 161 -5.37 3.68 4.27
C ILE A 161 -5.12 5.08 4.85
N LEU A 162 -4.82 5.17 6.15
CA LEU A 162 -4.50 6.44 6.83
C LEU A 162 -3.24 7.09 6.25
N ASP A 163 -2.18 6.32 6.00
CA ASP A 163 -0.95 6.81 5.37
C ASP A 163 -1.23 7.37 3.96
N ASN A 164 -2.10 6.72 3.17
CA ASN A 164 -2.54 7.27 1.90
C ASN A 164 -3.33 8.57 2.07
N ALA A 165 -4.27 8.63 3.01
CA ALA A 165 -5.04 9.85 3.32
C ALA A 165 -4.10 11.02 3.67
N ILE A 166 -3.07 10.77 4.47
CA ILE A 166 -2.06 11.77 4.84
C ILE A 166 -1.22 12.16 3.62
N LYS A 167 -0.70 11.21 2.87
CA LYS A 167 0.19 11.45 1.72
C LYS A 167 -0.45 12.26 0.61
N TYR A 168 -1.71 11.98 0.32
CA TYR A 168 -2.43 12.63 -0.78
C TYR A 168 -3.21 13.88 -0.36
N SER A 169 -3.10 14.31 0.88
CA SER A 169 -3.61 15.60 1.35
C SER A 169 -2.66 16.72 0.92
N PRO A 170 -3.10 17.71 0.13
CA PRO A 170 -2.24 18.82 -0.32
C PRO A 170 -1.94 19.83 0.80
N ALA A 171 -2.80 19.90 1.82
CA ALA A 171 -2.68 20.74 3.01
C ALA A 171 -2.60 19.89 4.27
N ALA A 172 -2.84 20.48 5.45
CA ALA A 172 -3.00 19.76 6.71
C ALA A 172 -4.04 18.64 6.55
N PRO A 173 -3.72 17.37 6.83
CA PRO A 173 -4.65 16.26 6.62
C PRO A 173 -5.81 16.34 7.63
N ILE A 174 -7.04 16.31 7.11
CA ILE A 174 -8.27 16.17 7.91
C ILE A 174 -8.88 14.84 7.53
N ILE A 175 -8.95 13.93 8.48
CA ILE A 175 -9.38 12.55 8.27
C ILE A 175 -10.49 12.22 9.26
N ASP A 176 -11.61 11.70 8.76
CA ASP A 176 -12.72 11.23 9.56
C ASP A 176 -12.82 9.71 9.47
N VAL A 177 -12.86 9.01 10.62
CA VAL A 177 -12.98 7.56 10.71
C VAL A 177 -14.31 7.21 11.35
N PHE A 178 -15.16 6.50 10.62
CA PHE A 178 -16.48 6.09 11.08
C PHE A 178 -16.56 4.58 11.22
N THR A 179 -17.28 4.10 12.23
CA THR A 179 -17.72 2.71 12.32
C THR A 179 -19.22 2.63 12.46
N GLU A 180 -19.86 1.71 11.74
CA GLU A 180 -21.29 1.45 11.84
C GLU A 180 -21.60 -0.03 11.59
N ASN A 181 -22.74 -0.51 12.12
CA ASN A 181 -23.21 -1.85 11.81
C ASN A 181 -24.24 -1.80 10.68
N ILE A 182 -23.97 -2.52 9.60
CA ILE A 182 -24.92 -2.73 8.51
C ILE A 182 -25.20 -4.22 8.41
N LYS A 183 -26.39 -4.65 8.81
CA LYS A 183 -26.79 -6.07 8.93
C LYS A 183 -25.82 -6.82 9.85
N ASP A 184 -25.08 -7.80 9.31
CA ASP A 184 -24.14 -8.64 10.04
C ASP A 184 -22.69 -8.17 9.89
N PHE A 185 -22.46 -7.05 9.22
CA PHE A 185 -21.14 -6.51 8.99
C PHE A 185 -20.88 -5.26 9.84
N ILE A 186 -19.60 -5.06 10.17
CA ILE A 186 -19.07 -3.76 10.58
C ILE A 186 -18.52 -3.07 9.35
N VAL A 187 -18.99 -1.86 9.11
CA VAL A 187 -18.45 -1.00 8.04
C VAL A 187 -17.54 0.04 8.68
N ILE A 188 -16.28 0.05 8.24
CA ILE A 188 -15.31 1.08 8.60
C ILE A 188 -15.19 2.01 7.39
N LYS A 189 -15.47 3.29 7.60
CA LYS A 189 -15.34 4.31 6.56
C LYS A 189 -14.27 5.31 6.98
N ILE A 190 -13.26 5.48 6.13
CA ILE A 190 -12.21 6.49 6.29
C ILE A 190 -12.39 7.52 5.18
N GLN A 191 -12.58 8.77 5.57
CA GLN A 191 -12.81 9.88 4.65
C GLN A 191 -11.70 10.89 4.81
N ASP A 192 -11.06 11.26 3.72
CA ASP A 192 -10.03 12.28 3.64
C ASP A 192 -10.49 13.49 2.78
N GLN A 193 -9.73 14.57 2.85
CA GLN A 193 -9.91 15.77 2.02
C GLN A 193 -8.76 15.94 1.02
N GLY A 194 -8.21 14.81 0.55
CA GLY A 194 -7.09 14.76 -0.39
C GLY A 194 -7.45 15.16 -1.81
N ALA A 195 -6.48 15.02 -2.70
CA ALA A 195 -6.61 15.36 -4.13
C ALA A 195 -7.65 14.49 -4.87
N GLY A 196 -8.13 13.42 -4.25
CA GLY A 196 -9.05 12.47 -4.87
C GLY A 196 -8.39 11.60 -5.94
N MET A 197 -9.21 10.80 -6.63
CA MET A 197 -8.77 9.87 -7.67
C MET A 197 -9.62 10.03 -8.92
N SER A 198 -8.99 9.92 -10.10
CA SER A 198 -9.72 9.85 -11.37
C SER A 198 -10.60 8.59 -11.44
N LYS A 199 -11.65 8.61 -12.28
CA LYS A 199 -12.51 7.43 -12.49
C LYS A 199 -11.73 6.20 -13.00
N VAL A 200 -10.62 6.43 -13.69
CA VAL A 200 -9.73 5.35 -14.17
C VAL A 200 -8.93 4.80 -13.01
N ALA A 201 -8.35 5.66 -12.17
CA ALA A 201 -7.60 5.24 -10.98
C ALA A 201 -8.49 4.47 -10.00
N GLN A 202 -9.71 4.94 -9.73
CA GLN A 202 -10.66 4.25 -8.84
C GLN A 202 -10.93 2.79 -9.23
N LYS A 203 -10.94 2.48 -10.52
CA LYS A 203 -11.13 1.10 -11.01
C LYS A 203 -9.90 0.21 -10.83
N ARG A 204 -8.72 0.82 -10.79
CA ARG A 204 -7.44 0.13 -10.82
C ARG A 204 -6.63 0.23 -9.53
N VAL A 205 -7.04 1.08 -8.60
CA VAL A 205 -6.29 1.40 -7.37
C VAL A 205 -5.97 0.18 -6.50
N PHE A 206 -6.76 -0.89 -6.63
CA PHE A 206 -6.53 -2.17 -5.95
C PHE A 206 -5.70 -3.18 -6.78
N GLU A 207 -5.32 -2.82 -8.02
CA GLU A 207 -4.39 -3.65 -8.79
C GLU A 207 -2.99 -3.55 -8.18
N LYS A 208 -2.29 -4.69 -8.10
CA LYS A 208 -0.90 -4.74 -7.57
C LYS A 208 -0.01 -3.83 -8.41
N PHE A 209 0.85 -3.05 -7.74
CA PHE A 209 1.81 -2.13 -8.34
C PHE A 209 1.22 -0.94 -9.10
N TYR A 210 -0.11 -0.81 -9.15
CA TYR A 210 -0.75 0.32 -9.83
C TYR A 210 -0.45 1.64 -9.10
N ARG A 211 -0.09 2.65 -9.88
CA ARG A 211 0.06 4.04 -9.44
C ARG A 211 -0.52 4.94 -10.51
N GLU A 212 -1.24 5.97 -10.09
CA GLU A 212 -1.67 7.01 -11.00
C GLU A 212 -0.48 7.93 -11.32
N HIS A 213 -0.15 8.08 -12.61
CA HIS A 213 0.90 8.99 -13.06
C HIS A 213 0.28 10.39 -13.14
N THR A 214 0.31 11.11 -12.04
CA THR A 214 -0.10 12.52 -11.99
C THR A 214 1.13 13.40 -12.16
N GLY A 215 1.51 13.69 -13.40
CA GLY A 215 2.50 14.70 -13.84
C GLY A 215 3.55 15.15 -12.80
N ASP A 216 3.31 16.24 -12.11
CA ASP A 216 4.27 16.86 -11.18
C ASP A 216 4.29 16.27 -9.75
N LEU A 217 3.41 15.31 -9.41
CA LEU A 217 3.42 14.60 -8.11
C LEU A 217 4.42 13.43 -8.06
N HIS A 218 5.54 13.52 -8.77
CA HIS A 218 6.64 12.55 -8.69
C HIS A 218 7.23 12.37 -7.28
N ASN A 219 6.89 13.24 -6.32
CA ASN A 219 7.44 13.20 -4.97
C ASN A 219 6.66 12.34 -3.96
N VAL A 220 5.52 11.77 -4.32
CA VAL A 220 4.79 10.89 -3.40
C VAL A 220 5.40 9.50 -3.42
N LYS A 221 6.21 9.18 -2.41
CA LYS A 221 6.86 7.87 -2.25
C LYS A 221 5.82 6.78 -2.01
N GLY A 222 5.87 5.69 -2.78
CA GLY A 222 4.99 4.55 -2.57
C GLY A 222 5.18 3.48 -3.66
N HIS A 223 4.86 2.22 -3.33
CA HIS A 223 5.16 1.06 -4.18
C HIS A 223 3.94 0.52 -4.95
N GLY A 224 2.76 1.15 -4.80
CA GLY A 224 1.52 0.70 -5.44
C GLY A 224 0.99 -0.63 -4.90
N LEU A 225 1.30 -0.98 -3.66
CA LEU A 225 1.00 -2.27 -3.07
C LEU A 225 0.10 -2.17 -1.83
N GLY A 226 0.04 -1.02 -1.19
CA GLY A 226 -0.75 -0.81 0.02
C GLY A 226 -2.22 -1.16 -0.16
N LEU A 227 -2.87 -0.61 -1.19
CA LEU A 227 -4.29 -0.84 -1.43
C LEU A 227 -4.60 -2.25 -1.97
N SER A 228 -3.69 -2.89 -2.71
CA SER A 228 -3.87 -4.30 -3.09
C SER A 228 -3.78 -5.24 -1.89
N TYR A 229 -2.91 -4.93 -0.92
CA TYR A 229 -2.85 -5.62 0.37
C TYR A 229 -4.15 -5.40 1.16
N VAL A 230 -4.62 -4.16 1.26
CA VAL A 230 -5.90 -3.83 1.92
C VAL A 230 -7.02 -4.68 1.36
N LYS A 231 -7.17 -4.72 0.02
CA LYS A 231 -8.21 -5.51 -0.64
C LYS A 231 -8.12 -6.99 -0.25
N GLN A 232 -6.95 -7.60 -0.35
CA GLN A 232 -6.78 -9.02 -0.06
C GLN A 232 -7.11 -9.34 1.40
N ILE A 233 -6.58 -8.58 2.37
CA ILE A 233 -6.85 -8.83 3.79
C ILE A 233 -8.32 -8.65 4.12
N VAL A 234 -8.99 -7.63 3.57
CA VAL A 234 -10.44 -7.44 3.78
C VAL A 234 -11.25 -8.58 3.16
N GLU A 235 -10.89 -9.03 1.94
CA GLU A 235 -11.54 -10.19 1.30
C GLU A 235 -11.33 -11.48 2.11
N ASP A 236 -10.15 -11.69 2.69
CA ASP A 236 -9.84 -12.84 3.53
C ASP A 236 -10.56 -12.80 4.89
N HIS A 237 -11.06 -11.61 5.33
CA HIS A 237 -11.78 -11.42 6.59
C HIS A 237 -13.31 -11.37 6.44
N ASN A 238 -13.83 -11.44 5.22
CA ASN A 238 -15.27 -11.47 4.92
C ASN A 238 -15.91 -12.90 4.99
#